data_a060e1ca8610114a6b1e324879478f4a
#
_entry.id   a060e1ca8610114a6b1e324879478f4a
#
_cell.length_a   1.000
_cell.length_b   1.000
_cell.length_c   1.000
_cell.angle_alpha   90.00
_cell.angle_beta   90.00
_cell.angle_gamma   90.00
#
_symmetry.space_group_name_H-M   'P 1'
#
loop_
_entity.id
_entity.type
_entity.pdbx_description
1 polymer ?
#
loop_
_entity_poly.entity_id
_entity_poly.type
_entity_poly.pdbx_seq_one_letter_code
_entity_poly.pdbx_strand_id
1 'polypeptide(L)'
;MGGLESAGSVQENSLTWLRGWQRAAYKEYFRLTKRDFLLVATPGAGKTTWALTVAGALLAQREIAGITIVTPTEHLKYQWAAAAQRLGIAIDPSYRNAQGKAGADFQGVAVTYAQVAAHPALHRARTEGRRTLVIFDEVHHAGDALSWGEAVREAFEPARRRLALTGTPFRSDANPIPFVTYVPEADGSKRSASDYVYGYGPALADGVVRPVIFLAYSGEMHWRTRAGDEITATLGTPMTKDQIAQAWRTALDPSGEWISRVLEAADRRLTEVRRAMPDAGGLVIAGDHETARAYAGLLRKISGERPVVVLSDDPTASRKISAFAGSTARWMVAVRMVSEGVDVPRLAVGVYATSVSTALFFAQAVGRFVRVRQRGETASVFVPSVPVLLGFAAELEAERDHVVRALERDPEAELEEAQRERKTPDDFELFGRRFEALKASATFDRVLFDGGEFGTATEAGSPEEEDYLGLPGLLDPDQVSTLLRKRQAAQLATRSAAAGAAASASAPDSNGSAAASAVTATATTTATATAATATVSREQLAGLRKELNGLVGAWSHRTGQPHGVIHNELRQACGGPALPQASAEQIKARIDKIRQWALSRR
;
A
#
# COMPACT_ATOMS: atom_id res chain seq x y z
N MET A 1 -37.67 21.34 32.79
CA MET A 1 -36.89 20.26 32.18
C MET A 1 -37.71 19.66 31.01
N GLY A 2 -37.79 20.32 29.87
CA GLY A 2 -38.65 19.90 28.75
C GLY A 2 -38.29 20.50 27.40
N GLY A 3 -37.06 20.95 27.23
CA GLY A 3 -36.65 21.70 26.03
C GLY A 3 -35.46 21.15 25.21
N LEU A 4 -34.85 20.04 25.65
CA LEU A 4 -33.66 19.50 24.98
C LEU A 4 -33.90 18.23 24.16
N GLU A 5 -35.04 17.54 24.31
CA GLU A 5 -35.34 16.30 23.56
C GLU A 5 -36.00 16.55 22.19
N SER A 6 -36.61 17.68 21.93
CA SER A 6 -37.30 17.94 20.64
C SER A 6 -36.40 18.43 19.52
N ALA A 7 -35.21 18.95 19.83
CA ALA A 7 -34.25 19.39 18.78
C ALA A 7 -33.46 18.23 18.16
N GLY A 8 -33.30 17.11 18.89
CA GLY A 8 -32.59 15.93 18.41
C GLY A 8 -33.35 15.11 17.34
N SER A 9 -34.65 14.99 17.47
CA SER A 9 -35.46 14.12 16.61
C SER A 9 -35.74 14.69 15.22
N VAL A 10 -35.77 16.01 15.07
CA VAL A 10 -35.97 16.68 13.78
C VAL A 10 -34.71 16.61 12.90
N GLN A 11 -33.53 16.54 13.53
CA GLN A 11 -32.24 16.46 12.82
C GLN A 11 -31.91 15.04 12.35
N GLU A 12 -32.38 13.98 13.02
CA GLU A 12 -32.11 12.59 12.64
C GLU A 12 -32.82 12.18 11.32
N ASN A 13 -34.03 12.64 11.07
CA ASN A 13 -34.75 12.37 9.82
C ASN A 13 -34.14 13.06 8.59
N SER A 14 -33.33 14.10 8.79
CA SER A 14 -32.69 14.84 7.68
C SER A 14 -31.38 14.20 7.19
N LEU A 15 -30.84 13.18 7.87
CA LEU A 15 -29.54 12.54 7.57
C LEU A 15 -29.67 11.12 7.01
N THR A 16 -30.86 10.71 6.60
CA THR A 16 -31.13 9.35 6.08
C THR A 16 -30.35 9.03 4.80
N TRP A 17 -29.96 10.04 4.04
CA TRP A 17 -29.15 9.91 2.83
C TRP A 17 -27.66 9.64 3.10
N LEU A 18 -27.18 9.84 4.35
CA LEU A 18 -25.84 9.45 4.74
C LEU A 18 -25.72 7.95 4.96
N ARG A 19 -24.55 7.40 4.69
CA ARG A 19 -24.19 6.01 5.02
C ARG A 19 -24.18 5.79 6.54
N GLY A 20 -24.30 4.55 6.99
CA GLY A 20 -24.31 4.21 8.43
C GLY A 20 -23.14 4.78 9.19
N TRP A 21 -21.92 4.55 8.71
CA TRP A 21 -20.70 5.09 9.30
C TRP A 21 -20.64 6.62 9.32
N GLN A 22 -21.15 7.27 8.28
CA GLN A 22 -21.18 8.74 8.21
C GLN A 22 -22.11 9.34 9.27
N ARG A 23 -23.26 8.69 9.53
CA ARG A 23 -24.15 9.09 10.61
C ARG A 23 -23.52 8.89 11.98
N ALA A 24 -22.80 7.77 12.19
CA ALA A 24 -22.08 7.51 13.43
C ALA A 24 -20.97 8.54 13.66
N ALA A 25 -20.15 8.81 12.65
CA ALA A 25 -19.10 9.81 12.71
C ALA A 25 -19.65 11.25 12.92
N TYR A 26 -20.81 11.56 12.33
CA TYR A 26 -21.48 12.84 12.51
C TYR A 26 -21.94 13.01 13.97
N LYS A 27 -22.58 12.00 14.56
CA LYS A 27 -22.97 12.01 15.98
C LYS A 27 -21.75 12.20 16.87
N GLU A 28 -20.66 11.50 16.59
CA GLU A 28 -19.42 11.58 17.36
C GLU A 28 -18.77 12.96 17.28
N TYR A 29 -18.73 13.57 16.08
CA TYR A 29 -18.21 14.92 15.89
C TYR A 29 -18.91 15.95 16.78
N PHE A 30 -20.25 15.92 16.81
CA PHE A 30 -21.04 16.85 17.64
C PHE A 30 -21.02 16.48 19.13
N ARG A 31 -20.85 15.20 19.47
CA ARG A 31 -20.68 14.74 20.85
C ARG A 31 -19.37 15.23 21.47
N LEU A 32 -18.27 15.12 20.74
CA LEU A 32 -16.93 15.48 21.23
C LEU A 32 -16.73 16.99 21.30
N THR A 33 -17.40 17.78 20.49
CA THR A 33 -17.30 19.26 20.43
C THR A 33 -15.87 19.81 20.38
N LYS A 34 -14.91 19.01 19.90
CA LYS A 34 -13.49 19.38 19.81
C LYS A 34 -13.26 20.44 18.75
N ARG A 35 -12.27 21.31 18.96
CA ARG A 35 -11.81 22.27 17.95
C ARG A 35 -11.14 21.57 16.78
N ASP A 36 -10.33 20.57 17.09
CA ASP A 36 -9.59 19.73 16.14
C ASP A 36 -10.20 18.33 16.12
N PHE A 37 -10.55 17.85 14.95
CA PHE A 37 -11.15 16.53 14.78
C PHE A 37 -10.46 15.80 13.62
N LEU A 38 -9.90 14.62 13.91
CA LEU A 38 -9.26 13.76 12.93
C LEU A 38 -10.20 12.59 12.52
N LEU A 39 -10.65 12.61 11.28
CA LEU A 39 -11.37 11.51 10.66
C LEU A 39 -10.41 10.69 9.79
N VAL A 40 -10.27 9.42 10.11
CA VAL A 40 -9.62 8.42 9.26
C VAL A 40 -10.70 7.58 8.61
N ALA A 41 -10.77 7.60 7.28
CA ALA A 41 -11.71 6.73 6.55
C ALA A 41 -11.10 6.29 5.22
N THR A 42 -11.28 5.00 4.90
CA THR A 42 -10.69 4.39 3.69
C THR A 42 -11.00 5.20 2.43
N PRO A 43 -10.13 5.22 1.42
CA PRO A 43 -10.42 5.85 0.13
C PRO A 43 -11.77 5.34 -0.44
N GLY A 44 -12.55 6.22 -1.07
CA GLY A 44 -13.86 5.86 -1.61
C GLY A 44 -15.01 5.78 -0.58
N ALA A 45 -14.75 5.87 0.72
CA ALA A 45 -15.77 5.81 1.76
C ALA A 45 -16.76 7.00 1.74
N GLY A 46 -16.38 8.14 1.17
CA GLY A 46 -17.23 9.34 1.08
C GLY A 46 -16.93 10.40 2.12
N LYS A 47 -15.65 10.58 2.51
CA LYS A 47 -15.14 11.61 3.43
C LYS A 47 -15.65 13.01 3.09
N THR A 48 -15.57 13.39 1.80
CA THR A 48 -15.98 14.70 1.29
C THR A 48 -17.44 15.02 1.61
N THR A 49 -18.34 14.07 1.34
CA THR A 49 -19.78 14.22 1.61
C THR A 49 -20.04 14.43 3.10
N TRP A 50 -19.38 13.63 3.94
CA TRP A 50 -19.49 13.75 5.39
C TRP A 50 -18.99 15.10 5.91
N ALA A 51 -17.82 15.53 5.49
CA ALA A 51 -17.23 16.81 5.92
C ALA A 51 -18.08 18.03 5.51
N LEU A 52 -18.62 18.00 4.28
CA LEU A 52 -19.53 19.05 3.81
C LEU A 52 -20.87 19.05 4.54
N THR A 53 -21.37 17.88 4.97
CA THR A 53 -22.57 17.80 5.82
C THR A 53 -22.32 18.42 7.20
N VAL A 54 -21.17 18.14 7.80
CA VAL A 54 -20.75 18.81 9.04
C VAL A 54 -20.65 20.33 8.84
N ALA A 55 -20.02 20.77 7.74
CA ALA A 55 -19.88 22.18 7.42
C ALA A 55 -21.25 22.89 7.25
N GLY A 56 -22.19 22.25 6.56
CA GLY A 56 -23.56 22.76 6.39
C GLY A 56 -24.29 22.91 7.72
N ALA A 57 -24.16 21.92 8.62
CA ALA A 57 -24.77 21.99 9.95
C ALA A 57 -24.17 23.11 10.79
N LEU A 58 -22.85 23.31 10.79
CA LEU A 58 -22.17 24.39 11.51
C LEU A 58 -22.54 25.78 10.97
N LEU A 59 -22.73 25.92 9.64
CA LEU A 59 -23.27 27.14 9.03
C LEU A 59 -24.70 27.43 9.47
N ALA A 60 -25.59 26.42 9.44
CA ALA A 60 -26.99 26.54 9.85
C ALA A 60 -27.11 26.93 11.33
N GLN A 61 -26.27 26.36 12.18
CA GLN A 61 -26.19 26.69 13.62
C GLN A 61 -25.50 28.04 13.88
N ARG A 62 -25.01 28.72 12.85
CA ARG A 62 -24.23 29.95 12.94
C ARG A 62 -22.97 29.81 13.83
N GLU A 63 -22.47 28.60 14.02
CA GLU A 63 -21.21 28.38 14.75
C GLU A 63 -20.01 28.85 13.94
N ILE A 64 -20.08 28.72 12.60
CA ILE A 64 -19.14 29.25 11.65
C ILE A 64 -19.82 30.23 10.68
N ALA A 65 -19.03 31.10 10.09
CA ALA A 65 -19.45 32.08 9.06
C ALA A 65 -18.68 31.89 7.75
N GLY A 66 -17.65 31.04 7.74
CA GLY A 66 -16.84 30.79 6.56
C GLY A 66 -16.18 29.42 6.57
N ILE A 67 -15.82 28.97 5.36
CA ILE A 67 -15.15 27.67 5.15
C ILE A 67 -13.86 27.91 4.37
N THR A 68 -12.78 27.25 4.77
CA THR A 68 -11.57 27.11 3.95
C THR A 68 -11.28 25.63 3.78
N ILE A 69 -11.20 25.16 2.53
CA ILE A 69 -10.85 23.77 2.20
C ILE A 69 -9.42 23.79 1.68
N VAL A 70 -8.54 23.00 2.31
CA VAL A 70 -7.13 22.88 1.92
C VAL A 70 -6.92 21.50 1.30
N THR A 71 -6.40 21.48 0.07
CA THR A 71 -6.26 20.25 -0.74
C THR A 71 -4.81 20.07 -1.23
N PRO A 72 -4.36 18.86 -1.51
CA PRO A 72 -3.03 18.61 -2.08
C PRO A 72 -2.85 19.21 -3.48
N THR A 73 -3.88 19.16 -4.32
CA THR A 73 -3.78 19.49 -5.74
C THR A 73 -4.86 20.50 -6.21
N GLU A 74 -4.55 21.23 -7.28
CA GLU A 74 -5.50 22.17 -7.92
C GLU A 74 -6.77 21.47 -8.38
N HIS A 75 -6.68 20.25 -8.90
CA HIS A 75 -7.84 19.50 -9.37
C HIS A 75 -8.85 19.21 -8.26
N LEU A 76 -8.38 18.87 -7.07
CA LEU A 76 -9.23 18.60 -5.91
C LEU A 76 -10.03 19.81 -5.46
N LYS A 77 -9.52 21.03 -5.64
CA LYS A 77 -10.27 22.28 -5.34
C LYS A 77 -11.60 22.31 -6.09
N TYR A 78 -11.58 21.98 -7.38
CA TYR A 78 -12.79 21.95 -8.22
C TYR A 78 -13.72 20.81 -7.86
N GLN A 79 -13.20 19.64 -7.52
CA GLN A 79 -14.00 18.51 -7.06
C GLN A 79 -14.73 18.82 -5.75
N TRP A 80 -14.03 19.44 -4.78
CA TRP A 80 -14.61 19.89 -3.52
C TRP A 80 -15.69 20.97 -3.74
N ALA A 81 -15.44 21.96 -4.59
CA ALA A 81 -16.42 23.00 -4.91
C ALA A 81 -17.68 22.42 -5.57
N ALA A 82 -17.52 21.51 -6.53
CA ALA A 82 -18.65 20.83 -7.16
C ALA A 82 -19.43 19.95 -6.17
N ALA A 83 -18.76 19.29 -5.24
CA ALA A 83 -19.42 18.53 -4.19
C ALA A 83 -20.17 19.44 -3.19
N ALA A 84 -19.58 20.57 -2.80
CA ALA A 84 -20.18 21.57 -1.94
C ALA A 84 -21.43 22.20 -2.55
N GLN A 85 -21.38 22.52 -3.84
CA GLN A 85 -22.51 23.08 -4.58
C GLN A 85 -23.74 22.16 -4.56
N ARG A 86 -23.55 20.82 -4.65
CA ARG A 86 -24.65 19.86 -4.53
C ARG A 86 -25.35 19.88 -3.17
N LEU A 87 -24.67 20.37 -2.14
CA LEU A 87 -25.19 20.54 -0.78
C LEU A 87 -25.58 22.00 -0.47
N GLY A 88 -25.64 22.87 -1.49
CA GLY A 88 -26.02 24.28 -1.34
C GLY A 88 -24.93 25.16 -0.71
N ILE A 89 -23.68 24.73 -0.69
CA ILE A 89 -22.56 25.47 -0.15
C ILE A 89 -21.72 26.02 -1.31
N ALA A 90 -21.60 27.35 -1.41
CA ALA A 90 -20.84 28.02 -2.46
C ALA A 90 -19.35 28.16 -2.04
N ILE A 91 -18.47 27.44 -2.71
CA ILE A 91 -17.00 27.46 -2.50
C ILE A 91 -16.32 27.96 -3.78
N ASP A 92 -15.44 28.95 -3.66
CA ASP A 92 -14.63 29.43 -4.77
C ASP A 92 -13.39 28.54 -5.00
N PRO A 93 -13.31 27.73 -6.07
CA PRO A 93 -12.14 26.89 -6.37
C PRO A 93 -11.06 27.67 -7.13
N SER A 94 -11.39 28.82 -7.71
CA SER A 94 -10.48 29.63 -8.52
C SER A 94 -9.77 30.72 -7.71
N TYR A 95 -10.02 30.77 -6.40
CA TYR A 95 -9.39 31.73 -5.50
C TYR A 95 -7.85 31.71 -5.62
N ARG A 96 -7.27 32.92 -5.74
CA ARG A 96 -5.82 33.13 -5.77
C ARG A 96 -5.41 34.11 -4.67
N ASN A 97 -4.22 33.93 -4.11
CA ASN A 97 -3.70 34.77 -3.03
C ASN A 97 -3.69 36.27 -3.38
N ALA A 98 -3.45 36.62 -4.65
CA ALA A 98 -3.47 37.99 -5.11
C ALA A 98 -4.84 38.72 -4.96
N GLN A 99 -5.94 37.96 -4.83
CA GLN A 99 -7.29 38.53 -4.66
C GLN A 99 -7.56 39.02 -3.24
N GLY A 100 -6.81 38.53 -2.24
CA GLY A 100 -6.96 38.87 -0.82
C GLY A 100 -8.27 38.40 -0.21
N LYS A 101 -9.43 38.91 -0.65
CA LYS A 101 -10.75 38.52 -0.16
C LYS A 101 -11.46 37.61 -1.17
N ALA A 102 -12.26 36.67 -0.67
CA ALA A 102 -13.17 35.89 -1.51
C ALA A 102 -14.33 36.78 -2.01
N GLY A 103 -14.92 36.43 -3.16
CA GLY A 103 -16.13 37.07 -3.64
C GLY A 103 -17.27 36.98 -2.62
N ALA A 104 -18.16 37.97 -2.60
CA ALA A 104 -19.27 38.05 -1.61
C ALA A 104 -20.26 36.89 -1.75
N ASP A 105 -20.36 36.32 -2.93
CA ASP A 105 -21.28 35.21 -3.23
C ASP A 105 -20.83 33.84 -2.71
N PHE A 106 -19.57 33.75 -2.18
CA PHE A 106 -19.01 32.51 -1.71
C PHE A 106 -18.98 32.44 -0.17
N GLN A 107 -19.43 31.31 0.36
CA GLN A 107 -19.30 30.98 1.79
C GLN A 107 -17.88 30.54 2.17
N GLY A 108 -17.06 30.20 1.18
CA GLY A 108 -15.69 29.78 1.42
C GLY A 108 -14.83 29.71 0.17
N VAL A 109 -13.59 29.23 0.36
CA VAL A 109 -12.63 29.03 -0.72
C VAL A 109 -12.01 27.65 -0.63
N ALA A 110 -11.56 27.12 -1.77
CA ALA A 110 -10.67 25.97 -1.83
C ALA A 110 -9.27 26.43 -2.25
N VAL A 111 -8.24 26.03 -1.51
CA VAL A 111 -6.83 26.38 -1.73
C VAL A 111 -5.96 25.14 -1.65
N THR A 112 -4.74 25.20 -2.21
CA THR A 112 -3.78 24.12 -2.05
C THR A 112 -2.86 24.35 -0.85
N TYR A 113 -2.23 23.28 -0.32
CA TYR A 113 -1.18 23.40 0.71
C TYR A 113 -0.05 24.32 0.24
N ALA A 114 0.37 24.22 -1.02
CA ALA A 114 1.37 25.11 -1.62
C ALA A 114 0.93 26.58 -1.63
N GLN A 115 -0.36 26.87 -1.92
CA GLN A 115 -0.92 28.22 -1.86
C GLN A 115 -0.86 28.80 -0.45
N VAL A 116 -1.18 27.98 0.55
CA VAL A 116 -1.11 28.38 1.98
C VAL A 116 0.33 28.63 2.39
N ALA A 117 1.26 27.74 2.02
CA ALA A 117 2.67 27.87 2.34
C ALA A 117 3.33 29.10 1.73
N ALA A 118 2.88 29.52 0.53
CA ALA A 118 3.39 30.72 -0.11
C ALA A 118 3.00 32.03 0.62
N HIS A 119 1.83 32.07 1.28
CA HIS A 119 1.32 33.30 1.95
C HIS A 119 0.55 32.97 3.24
N PRO A 120 1.18 32.40 4.28
CA PRO A 120 0.48 31.96 5.51
C PRO A 120 -0.19 33.12 6.25
N ALA A 121 0.44 34.29 6.33
CA ALA A 121 -0.11 35.46 6.99
C ALA A 121 -1.41 35.95 6.32
N LEU A 122 -1.55 35.86 5.00
CA LEU A 122 -2.80 36.18 4.30
C LEU A 122 -3.93 35.25 4.73
N HIS A 123 -3.66 33.94 4.77
CA HIS A 123 -4.64 32.96 5.19
C HIS A 123 -4.97 33.08 6.68
N ARG A 124 -4.01 33.47 7.52
CA ARG A 124 -4.23 33.82 8.92
C ARG A 124 -5.21 34.97 9.06
N ALA A 125 -4.95 36.10 8.40
CA ALA A 125 -5.82 37.29 8.44
C ALA A 125 -7.26 36.96 7.98
N ARG A 126 -7.43 36.10 6.97
CA ARG A 126 -8.75 35.61 6.53
C ARG A 126 -9.44 34.75 7.57
N THR A 127 -8.68 33.90 8.26
CA THR A 127 -9.18 32.99 9.30
C THR A 127 -9.61 33.76 10.55
N GLU A 128 -8.87 34.81 10.92
CA GLU A 128 -9.17 35.71 12.02
C GLU A 128 -10.39 36.61 11.73
N GLY A 129 -10.55 37.04 10.47
CA GLY A 129 -11.60 37.96 10.05
C GLY A 129 -13.02 37.42 10.18
N ARG A 130 -13.23 36.13 10.34
CA ARG A 130 -14.53 35.50 10.59
C ARG A 130 -14.39 34.10 11.19
N ARG A 131 -15.45 33.64 11.90
CA ARG A 131 -15.47 32.29 12.47
C ARG A 131 -15.41 31.25 11.34
N THR A 132 -14.25 30.63 11.15
CA THR A 132 -13.96 29.77 10.01
C THR A 132 -13.86 28.31 10.45
N LEU A 133 -14.48 27.40 9.67
CA LEU A 133 -14.13 25.98 9.62
C LEU A 133 -13.02 25.79 8.58
N VAL A 134 -11.93 25.15 8.97
CA VAL A 134 -10.90 24.69 8.04
C VAL A 134 -11.01 23.18 7.86
N ILE A 135 -11.10 22.72 6.62
CA ILE A 135 -11.13 21.30 6.24
C ILE A 135 -9.79 21.00 5.55
N PHE A 136 -9.00 20.12 6.13
CA PHE A 136 -7.76 19.62 5.55
C PHE A 136 -8.03 18.28 4.87
N ASP A 137 -8.01 18.26 3.56
CA ASP A 137 -8.13 17.03 2.79
C ASP A 137 -6.77 16.37 2.65
N GLU A 138 -6.70 15.05 2.89
CA GLU A 138 -5.46 14.27 2.95
C GLU A 138 -4.38 14.98 3.79
N VAL A 139 -4.69 15.19 5.07
CA VAL A 139 -3.92 16.07 5.98
C VAL A 139 -2.44 15.67 6.13
N HIS A 140 -2.07 14.45 5.79
CA HIS A 140 -0.68 14.00 5.81
C HIS A 140 0.21 14.81 4.85
N HIS A 141 -0.33 15.42 3.78
CA HIS A 141 0.41 16.34 2.92
C HIS A 141 0.75 17.68 3.57
N ALA A 142 0.10 18.04 4.67
CA ALA A 142 0.43 19.28 5.39
C ALA A 142 1.88 19.34 5.92
N GLY A 143 2.61 18.25 5.81
CA GLY A 143 3.96 18.16 6.30
C GLY A 143 5.00 17.69 5.29
N ASP A 144 4.67 17.59 4.01
CA ASP A 144 5.59 17.12 2.96
C ASP A 144 6.87 17.99 2.86
N ALA A 145 6.81 19.26 3.30
CA ALA A 145 7.98 20.05 3.62
C ALA A 145 7.85 20.58 5.05
N LEU A 146 8.93 20.61 5.83
CA LEU A 146 8.96 21.19 7.18
C LEU A 146 8.31 22.59 7.21
N SER A 147 8.54 23.38 6.16
CA SER A 147 7.97 24.71 5.98
C SER A 147 6.44 24.71 5.78
N TRP A 148 5.85 23.64 5.23
CA TRP A 148 4.41 23.58 5.00
C TRP A 148 3.64 23.34 6.30
N GLY A 149 4.15 22.50 7.18
CA GLY A 149 3.54 22.24 8.50
C GLY A 149 3.48 23.51 9.35
N GLU A 150 4.55 24.29 9.40
CA GLU A 150 4.61 25.57 10.10
C GLU A 150 3.68 26.60 9.48
N ALA A 151 3.67 26.74 8.15
CA ALA A 151 2.80 27.66 7.43
C ALA A 151 1.31 27.33 7.61
N VAL A 152 0.93 26.05 7.59
CA VAL A 152 -0.45 25.59 7.86
C VAL A 152 -0.85 25.91 9.29
N ARG A 153 0.07 25.71 10.25
CA ARG A 153 -0.17 26.05 11.66
C ARG A 153 -0.35 27.54 11.84
N GLU A 154 0.54 28.36 11.27
CA GLU A 154 0.43 29.82 11.30
C GLU A 154 -0.90 30.30 10.70
N ALA A 155 -1.25 29.83 9.52
CA ALA A 155 -2.44 30.25 8.79
C ALA A 155 -3.76 29.92 9.50
N PHE A 156 -3.84 28.76 10.15
CA PHE A 156 -5.13 28.23 10.62
C PHE A 156 -5.21 28.01 12.13
N GLU A 157 -4.20 28.41 12.89
CA GLU A 157 -4.26 28.41 14.35
C GLU A 157 -5.48 29.18 14.89
N PRO A 158 -5.92 30.35 14.31
CA PRO A 158 -7.10 31.08 14.79
C PRO A 158 -8.45 30.44 14.41
N ALA A 159 -8.50 29.39 13.59
CA ALA A 159 -9.76 28.81 13.10
C ALA A 159 -10.71 28.41 14.23
N ARG A 160 -12.03 28.60 14.06
CA ARG A 160 -13.05 28.20 15.02
C ARG A 160 -13.14 26.69 15.19
N ARG A 161 -13.07 25.96 14.06
CA ARG A 161 -13.06 24.50 13.98
C ARG A 161 -12.06 24.06 12.91
N ARG A 162 -11.40 22.94 13.13
CA ARG A 162 -10.52 22.29 12.16
C ARG A 162 -10.90 20.82 12.02
N LEU A 163 -11.04 20.38 10.79
CA LEU A 163 -11.43 19.03 10.42
C LEU A 163 -10.34 18.44 9.53
N ALA A 164 -9.59 17.50 10.05
CA ALA A 164 -8.55 16.77 9.34
C ALA A 164 -9.12 15.46 8.78
N LEU A 165 -8.95 15.24 7.49
CA LEU A 165 -9.41 14.05 6.77
C LEU A 165 -8.21 13.32 6.20
N THR A 166 -8.17 12.00 6.33
CA THR A 166 -7.19 11.15 5.65
C THR A 166 -7.75 9.77 5.38
N GLY A 167 -7.27 9.13 4.31
CA GLY A 167 -7.49 7.71 4.05
C GLY A 167 -6.49 6.83 4.79
N THR A 168 -5.34 7.41 5.11
CA THR A 168 -4.21 6.73 5.74
C THR A 168 -3.62 7.67 6.78
N PRO A 169 -3.60 7.30 8.07
CA PRO A 169 -3.05 8.13 9.14
C PRO A 169 -1.51 8.09 9.20
N PHE A 170 -0.88 7.44 8.23
CA PHE A 170 0.56 7.20 8.19
C PHE A 170 1.29 8.31 7.45
N ARG A 171 2.47 8.64 7.93
CA ARG A 171 3.44 9.49 7.24
C ARG A 171 4.74 8.74 7.06
N SER A 172 5.45 9.09 6.00
CA SER A 172 6.79 8.57 5.70
C SER A 172 7.90 9.28 6.47
N ASP A 173 7.60 10.40 7.15
CA ASP A 173 8.58 11.18 7.91
C ASP A 173 8.22 11.29 9.41
N ALA A 174 9.20 11.65 10.23
CA ALA A 174 9.08 11.81 11.68
C ALA A 174 8.35 13.10 12.11
N ASN A 175 7.90 13.95 11.17
CA ASN A 175 7.33 15.24 11.50
C ASN A 175 5.84 15.13 11.87
N PRO A 176 5.41 15.69 13.01
CA PRO A 176 4.01 15.63 13.40
C PRO A 176 3.12 16.44 12.46
N ILE A 177 2.00 15.85 12.07
CA ILE A 177 0.97 16.52 11.26
C ILE A 177 0.35 17.65 12.08
N PRO A 178 0.23 18.89 11.54
CA PRO A 178 -0.38 20.01 12.26
C PRO A 178 -1.79 19.68 12.73
N PHE A 179 -2.13 20.09 13.96
CA PHE A 179 -3.45 19.94 14.58
C PHE A 179 -3.91 18.49 14.80
N VAL A 180 -2.99 17.52 14.72
CA VAL A 180 -3.23 16.12 15.06
C VAL A 180 -2.62 15.84 16.43
N THR A 181 -3.38 15.18 17.29
CA THR A 181 -2.91 14.72 18.60
C THR A 181 -2.14 13.43 18.43
N TYR A 182 -1.03 13.28 19.16
CA TYR A 182 -0.21 12.07 19.17
C TYR A 182 -0.15 11.46 20.55
N VAL A 183 -0.28 10.15 20.63
CA VAL A 183 -0.12 9.36 21.85
C VAL A 183 1.21 8.61 21.76
N PRO A 184 2.08 8.68 22.79
CA PRO A 184 3.32 7.91 22.81
C PRO A 184 3.00 6.41 22.97
N GLU A 185 3.71 5.57 22.21
CA GLU A 185 3.65 4.11 22.31
C GLU A 185 4.81 3.56 23.16
N ALA A 186 4.74 2.29 23.56
CA ALA A 186 5.71 1.67 24.46
C ALA A 186 7.11 1.52 23.85
N ASP A 187 7.22 1.57 22.53
CA ASP A 187 8.48 1.51 21.76
C ASP A 187 9.15 2.89 21.57
N GLY A 188 8.55 3.96 22.12
CA GLY A 188 9.01 5.34 21.97
C GLY A 188 8.49 6.04 20.71
N SER A 189 7.75 5.37 19.86
CA SER A 189 7.08 5.95 18.70
C SER A 189 5.86 6.79 19.12
N LYS A 190 5.37 7.64 18.21
CA LYS A 190 4.18 8.45 18.44
C LYS A 190 3.11 8.08 17.41
N ARG A 191 1.96 7.66 17.89
CA ARG A 191 0.82 7.34 17.05
C ARG A 191 -0.18 8.48 17.01
N SER A 192 -0.72 8.81 15.84
CA SER A 192 -1.82 9.78 15.70
C SER A 192 -3.09 9.24 16.36
N ALA A 193 -3.68 10.03 17.27
CA ALA A 193 -4.96 9.72 17.90
C ALA A 193 -6.10 10.23 17.01
N SER A 194 -6.74 9.34 16.28
CA SER A 194 -7.93 9.64 15.48
C SER A 194 -9.18 9.71 16.36
N ASP A 195 -10.06 10.66 16.06
CA ASP A 195 -11.34 10.81 16.76
C ASP A 195 -12.40 9.85 16.23
N TYR A 196 -12.30 9.49 14.96
CA TYR A 196 -13.15 8.47 14.35
C TYR A 196 -12.38 7.72 13.24
N VAL A 197 -12.54 6.40 13.21
CA VAL A 197 -11.90 5.52 12.24
C VAL A 197 -12.94 4.68 11.51
N TYR A 198 -12.88 4.68 10.18
CA TYR A 198 -13.65 3.79 9.32
C TYR A 198 -12.70 3.15 8.31
N GLY A 199 -12.09 2.03 8.71
CA GLY A 199 -11.09 1.29 7.96
C GLY A 199 -11.67 0.51 6.77
N TYR A 200 -10.79 -0.18 6.06
CA TYR A 200 -11.15 -0.96 4.86
C TYR A 200 -12.07 -2.14 5.19
N GLY A 201 -11.82 -2.86 6.31
CA GLY A 201 -12.62 -4.01 6.71
C GLY A 201 -14.10 -3.67 6.94
N PRO A 202 -14.45 -2.72 7.84
CA PRO A 202 -15.83 -2.26 8.01
C PRO A 202 -16.45 -1.73 6.72
N ALA A 203 -15.66 -1.01 5.89
CA ALA A 203 -16.16 -0.48 4.62
C ALA A 203 -16.49 -1.58 3.60
N LEU A 204 -15.76 -2.69 3.63
CA LEU A 204 -16.03 -3.87 2.81
C LEU A 204 -17.27 -4.62 3.31
N ALA A 205 -17.41 -4.82 4.63
CA ALA A 205 -18.58 -5.44 5.23
C ALA A 205 -19.87 -4.65 4.94
N ASP A 206 -19.78 -3.32 4.94
CA ASP A 206 -20.90 -2.42 4.59
C ASP A 206 -21.16 -2.34 3.07
N GLY A 207 -20.32 -2.97 2.21
CA GLY A 207 -20.42 -2.87 0.76
C GLY A 207 -20.13 -1.47 0.21
N VAL A 208 -19.41 -0.65 0.95
CA VAL A 208 -19.00 0.72 0.59
C VAL A 208 -17.80 0.72 -0.34
N VAL A 209 -16.92 -0.27 -0.16
CA VAL A 209 -15.78 -0.56 -1.04
C VAL A 209 -15.85 -2.00 -1.53
N ARG A 210 -15.14 -2.31 -2.62
CA ARG A 210 -15.04 -3.66 -3.18
C ARG A 210 -13.73 -4.33 -2.77
N PRO A 211 -13.69 -5.67 -2.74
CA PRO A 211 -12.49 -6.42 -2.44
C PRO A 211 -11.45 -6.28 -3.56
N VAL A 212 -10.18 -6.29 -3.17
CA VAL A 212 -9.04 -6.28 -4.07
C VAL A 212 -8.35 -7.64 -4.00
N ILE A 213 -8.10 -8.25 -5.16
CA ILE A 213 -7.35 -9.48 -5.32
C ILE A 213 -5.93 -9.11 -5.74
N PHE A 214 -4.93 -9.47 -4.95
CA PHE A 214 -3.54 -9.22 -5.31
C PHE A 214 -2.96 -10.43 -6.04
N LEU A 215 -2.41 -10.20 -7.24
CA LEU A 215 -1.72 -11.21 -8.02
C LEU A 215 -0.23 -10.89 -7.99
N ALA A 216 0.53 -11.72 -7.30
CA ALA A 216 1.96 -11.53 -7.11
C ALA A 216 2.77 -12.26 -8.18
N TYR A 217 3.75 -11.55 -8.76
CA TYR A 217 4.64 -12.07 -9.79
C TYR A 217 6.09 -12.04 -9.33
N SER A 218 6.72 -13.18 -9.39
CA SER A 218 8.14 -13.41 -9.16
C SER A 218 8.87 -13.56 -10.50
N GLY A 219 10.08 -14.06 -10.49
CA GLY A 219 10.86 -14.42 -11.66
C GLY A 219 12.37 -14.33 -11.40
N GLU A 220 13.14 -14.91 -12.30
CA GLU A 220 14.59 -14.83 -12.25
C GLU A 220 15.06 -13.52 -12.88
N MET A 221 15.84 -12.74 -12.12
CA MET A 221 16.40 -11.45 -12.51
C MET A 221 17.90 -11.59 -12.65
N HIS A 222 18.44 -11.15 -13.79
CA HIS A 222 19.85 -11.18 -14.10
C HIS A 222 20.33 -9.77 -14.45
N TRP A 223 21.33 -9.29 -13.72
CA TRP A 223 21.91 -7.95 -13.93
C TRP A 223 23.42 -7.95 -13.72
N ARG A 224 24.08 -6.93 -14.29
CA ARG A 224 25.50 -6.69 -14.10
C ARG A 224 25.72 -5.49 -13.19
N THR A 225 26.56 -5.66 -12.17
CA THR A 225 26.97 -4.57 -11.26
C THR A 225 28.00 -3.65 -11.94
N ARG A 226 28.29 -2.50 -11.32
CA ARG A 226 29.37 -1.61 -11.78
C ARG A 226 30.76 -2.27 -11.73
N ALA A 227 30.98 -3.19 -10.82
CA ALA A 227 32.23 -3.93 -10.72
C ALA A 227 32.41 -4.96 -11.85
N GLY A 228 31.36 -5.16 -12.67
CA GLY A 228 31.34 -6.13 -13.76
C GLY A 228 30.82 -7.50 -13.35
N ASP A 229 30.44 -7.68 -12.06
CA ASP A 229 29.91 -8.94 -11.57
C ASP A 229 28.49 -9.17 -12.09
N GLU A 230 28.22 -10.35 -12.61
CA GLU A 230 26.88 -10.76 -12.99
C GLU A 230 26.21 -11.46 -11.83
N ILE A 231 25.01 -10.98 -11.47
CA ILE A 231 24.21 -11.50 -10.37
C ILE A 231 22.89 -12.02 -10.94
N THR A 232 22.52 -13.23 -10.53
CA THR A 232 21.21 -13.81 -10.79
C THR A 232 20.50 -14.06 -9.46
N ALA A 233 19.25 -13.60 -9.35
CA ALA A 233 18.44 -13.83 -8.17
C ALA A 233 16.95 -13.91 -8.52
N THR A 234 16.20 -14.68 -7.75
CA THR A 234 14.74 -14.80 -7.91
C THR A 234 14.04 -13.75 -7.05
N LEU A 235 13.20 -12.92 -7.66
CA LEU A 235 12.43 -11.91 -6.96
C LEU A 235 11.52 -12.57 -5.91
N GLY A 236 11.56 -12.05 -4.66
CA GLY A 236 10.79 -12.62 -3.55
C GLY A 236 11.54 -13.63 -2.67
N THR A 237 12.75 -14.06 -3.08
CA THR A 237 13.62 -14.86 -2.20
C THR A 237 14.38 -13.97 -1.20
N PRO A 238 14.87 -14.53 -0.09
CA PRO A 238 15.67 -13.77 0.85
C PRO A 238 16.94 -13.19 0.22
N MET A 239 17.07 -11.88 0.19
CA MET A 239 18.18 -11.11 -0.37
C MET A 239 18.51 -9.92 0.51
N THR A 240 19.68 -9.29 0.28
CA THR A 240 19.99 -7.99 0.90
C THR A 240 19.09 -6.87 0.34
N LYS A 241 18.92 -5.77 1.08
CA LYS A 241 18.13 -4.61 0.63
C LYS A 241 18.58 -4.13 -0.76
N ASP A 242 19.88 -4.02 -1.00
CA ASP A 242 20.44 -3.57 -2.29
C ASP A 242 20.13 -4.56 -3.42
N GLN A 243 20.23 -5.85 -3.17
CA GLN A 243 19.90 -6.89 -4.15
C GLN A 243 18.41 -6.87 -4.47
N ILE A 244 17.52 -6.72 -3.47
CA ILE A 244 16.08 -6.57 -3.69
C ILE A 244 15.81 -5.34 -4.58
N ALA A 245 16.43 -4.20 -4.30
CA ALA A 245 16.24 -2.98 -5.07
C ALA A 245 16.72 -3.14 -6.52
N GLN A 246 17.84 -3.83 -6.75
CA GLN A 246 18.39 -4.10 -8.09
C GLN A 246 17.52 -5.10 -8.86
N ALA A 247 17.14 -6.22 -8.23
CA ALA A 247 16.23 -7.21 -8.82
C ALA A 247 14.87 -6.59 -9.18
N TRP A 248 14.32 -5.77 -8.31
CA TRP A 248 13.06 -5.08 -8.57
C TRP A 248 13.16 -4.10 -9.75
N ARG A 249 14.23 -3.32 -9.84
CA ARG A 249 14.48 -2.45 -11.01
C ARG A 249 14.66 -3.24 -12.30
N THR A 250 15.35 -4.38 -12.23
CA THR A 250 15.51 -5.28 -13.40
C THR A 250 14.16 -5.83 -13.86
N ALA A 251 13.26 -6.22 -12.93
CA ALA A 251 11.91 -6.65 -13.27
C ALA A 251 11.10 -5.54 -13.96
N LEU A 252 11.26 -4.30 -13.54
CA LEU A 252 10.54 -3.13 -14.07
C LEU A 252 11.17 -2.52 -15.34
N ASP A 253 12.28 -3.07 -15.83
CA ASP A 253 12.90 -2.58 -17.07
C ASP A 253 11.97 -2.81 -18.27
N PRO A 254 11.59 -1.75 -19.02
CA PRO A 254 10.68 -1.89 -20.16
C PRO A 254 11.21 -2.80 -21.30
N SER A 255 12.51 -3.00 -21.37
CA SER A 255 13.14 -3.90 -22.34
C SER A 255 13.14 -5.36 -21.89
N GLY A 256 12.86 -5.61 -20.59
CA GLY A 256 12.83 -6.94 -19.99
C GLY A 256 11.53 -7.70 -20.28
N GLU A 257 11.59 -9.01 -20.16
CA GLU A 257 10.44 -9.88 -20.39
C GLU A 257 9.42 -9.82 -19.25
N TRP A 258 9.87 -9.59 -18.00
CA TRP A 258 9.02 -9.65 -16.81
C TRP A 258 7.83 -8.69 -16.90
N ILE A 259 8.09 -7.40 -17.13
CA ILE A 259 7.02 -6.39 -17.18
C ILE A 259 6.10 -6.61 -18.39
N SER A 260 6.63 -7.07 -19.53
CA SER A 260 5.81 -7.40 -20.70
C SER A 260 4.81 -8.50 -20.39
N ARG A 261 5.26 -9.60 -19.75
CA ARG A 261 4.39 -10.72 -19.35
C ARG A 261 3.35 -10.33 -18.30
N VAL A 262 3.74 -9.50 -17.34
CA VAL A 262 2.78 -8.97 -16.33
C VAL A 262 1.72 -8.09 -16.99
N LEU A 263 2.08 -7.24 -17.94
CA LEU A 263 1.13 -6.42 -18.69
C LEU A 263 0.21 -7.28 -19.58
N GLU A 264 0.71 -8.36 -20.20
CA GLU A 264 -0.10 -9.33 -20.95
C GLU A 264 -1.13 -10.02 -20.03
N ALA A 265 -0.69 -10.49 -18.84
CA ALA A 265 -1.55 -11.12 -17.85
C ALA A 265 -2.63 -10.13 -17.34
N ALA A 266 -2.24 -8.87 -17.09
CA ALA A 266 -3.16 -7.82 -16.66
C ALA A 266 -4.20 -7.49 -17.75
N ASP A 267 -3.80 -7.50 -19.03
CA ASP A 267 -4.70 -7.26 -20.16
C ASP A 267 -5.69 -8.42 -20.36
N ARG A 268 -5.24 -9.67 -20.21
CA ARG A 268 -6.13 -10.84 -20.18
C ARG A 268 -7.13 -10.73 -19.03
N ARG A 269 -6.66 -10.37 -17.82
CA ARG A 269 -7.54 -10.15 -16.67
C ARG A 269 -8.57 -9.05 -16.92
N LEU A 270 -8.16 -7.94 -17.51
CA LEU A 270 -9.07 -6.85 -17.85
C LEU A 270 -10.10 -7.29 -18.92
N THR A 271 -9.70 -8.12 -19.87
CA THR A 271 -10.60 -8.70 -20.87
C THR A 271 -11.69 -9.54 -20.20
N GLU A 272 -11.33 -10.37 -19.23
CA GLU A 272 -12.29 -11.18 -18.47
C GLU A 272 -13.26 -10.31 -17.67
N VAL A 273 -12.74 -9.30 -16.96
CA VAL A 273 -13.57 -8.33 -16.22
C VAL A 273 -14.54 -7.60 -17.15
N ARG A 274 -14.09 -7.23 -18.35
CA ARG A 274 -14.92 -6.51 -19.35
C ARG A 274 -16.04 -7.35 -19.94
N ARG A 275 -16.06 -8.66 -19.78
CA ARG A 275 -17.22 -9.50 -20.15
C ARG A 275 -18.46 -9.15 -19.33
N ALA A 276 -18.27 -8.86 -18.03
CA ALA A 276 -19.35 -8.47 -17.12
C ALA A 276 -19.52 -6.94 -17.03
N MET A 277 -18.42 -6.19 -17.20
CA MET A 277 -18.34 -4.73 -17.08
C MET A 277 -17.61 -4.13 -18.30
N PRO A 278 -18.31 -3.92 -19.44
CA PRO A 278 -17.67 -3.54 -20.71
C PRO A 278 -16.86 -2.25 -20.68
N ASP A 279 -17.17 -1.35 -19.76
CA ASP A 279 -16.48 -0.07 -19.54
C ASP A 279 -15.31 -0.17 -18.53
N ALA A 280 -15.06 -1.33 -17.92
CA ALA A 280 -13.97 -1.49 -16.95
C ALA A 280 -12.64 -1.02 -17.53
N GLY A 281 -11.86 -0.31 -16.73
CA GLY A 281 -10.57 0.25 -17.11
C GLY A 281 -9.42 -0.32 -16.29
N GLY A 282 -8.22 -0.27 -16.87
CA GLY A 282 -6.98 -0.61 -16.21
C GLY A 282 -6.09 0.62 -15.96
N LEU A 283 -5.25 0.54 -14.92
CA LEU A 283 -4.27 1.57 -14.58
C LEU A 283 -2.91 0.92 -14.33
N VAL A 284 -1.88 1.38 -15.04
CA VAL A 284 -0.48 1.08 -14.75
C VAL A 284 0.14 2.26 -14.01
N ILE A 285 0.72 2.01 -12.85
CA ILE A 285 1.40 3.01 -12.03
C ILE A 285 2.89 2.89 -12.29
N ALA A 286 3.44 3.82 -13.05
CA ALA A 286 4.85 3.86 -13.44
C ALA A 286 5.71 4.67 -12.47
N GLY A 287 7.01 4.39 -12.44
CA GLY A 287 7.97 5.08 -11.58
C GLY A 287 8.31 6.50 -12.06
N ASP A 288 8.42 6.70 -13.37
CA ASP A 288 8.85 7.93 -14.04
C ASP A 288 8.21 8.10 -15.42
N HIS A 289 8.53 9.22 -16.09
CA HIS A 289 7.94 9.59 -17.38
C HIS A 289 8.41 8.70 -18.54
N GLU A 290 9.65 8.21 -18.49
CA GLU A 290 10.22 7.36 -19.54
C GLU A 290 9.59 5.98 -19.51
N THR A 291 9.58 5.35 -18.32
CA THR A 291 8.92 4.05 -18.12
C THR A 291 7.42 4.10 -18.41
N ALA A 292 6.73 5.21 -18.06
CA ALA A 292 5.31 5.37 -18.39
C ALA A 292 5.05 5.35 -19.90
N ARG A 293 5.88 6.04 -20.71
CA ARG A 293 5.76 6.03 -22.16
C ARG A 293 6.10 4.66 -22.76
N ALA A 294 7.12 4.00 -22.22
CA ALA A 294 7.52 2.66 -22.65
C ALA A 294 6.42 1.63 -22.38
N TYR A 295 5.84 1.62 -21.17
CA TYR A 295 4.72 0.73 -20.81
C TYR A 295 3.47 1.00 -21.65
N ALA A 296 3.19 2.26 -21.99
CA ALA A 296 2.11 2.58 -22.92
C ALA A 296 2.37 2.00 -24.33
N GLY A 297 3.64 1.99 -24.76
CA GLY A 297 4.07 1.35 -26.01
C GLY A 297 3.85 -0.17 -25.99
N LEU A 298 4.22 -0.84 -24.89
CA LEU A 298 3.99 -2.27 -24.69
C LEU A 298 2.50 -2.59 -24.69
N LEU A 299 1.70 -1.90 -23.89
CA LEU A 299 0.25 -2.10 -23.82
C LEU A 299 -0.44 -1.87 -25.17
N ARG A 300 0.02 -0.91 -25.96
CA ARG A 300 -0.51 -0.71 -27.33
C ARG A 300 -0.27 -1.94 -28.21
N LYS A 301 0.88 -2.59 -28.09
CA LYS A 301 1.19 -3.82 -28.83
C LYS A 301 0.33 -5.00 -28.35
N ILE A 302 0.14 -5.10 -27.01
CA ILE A 302 -0.60 -6.18 -26.37
C ILE A 302 -2.10 -6.06 -26.66
N SER A 303 -2.70 -4.91 -26.37
CA SER A 303 -4.16 -4.70 -26.45
C SER A 303 -4.69 -4.25 -27.80
N GLY A 304 -3.80 -3.78 -28.69
CA GLY A 304 -4.18 -3.12 -29.94
C GLY A 304 -4.74 -1.70 -29.79
N GLU A 305 -5.03 -1.25 -28.57
CA GLU A 305 -5.56 0.07 -28.25
C GLU A 305 -4.47 1.02 -27.74
N ARG A 306 -4.62 2.33 -27.97
CA ARG A 306 -3.68 3.32 -27.47
C ARG A 306 -4.01 3.70 -26.02
N PRO A 307 -3.15 3.44 -25.03
CA PRO A 307 -3.36 3.86 -23.66
C PRO A 307 -3.37 5.38 -23.49
N VAL A 308 -4.11 5.87 -22.51
CA VAL A 308 -4.06 7.27 -22.09
C VAL A 308 -2.87 7.45 -21.16
N VAL A 309 -1.90 8.33 -21.52
CA VAL A 309 -0.71 8.61 -20.70
C VAL A 309 -0.90 9.91 -19.94
N VAL A 310 -0.74 9.84 -18.61
CA VAL A 310 -0.87 10.96 -17.68
C VAL A 310 0.45 11.15 -16.93
N LEU A 311 1.09 12.29 -17.15
CA LEU A 311 2.39 12.64 -16.57
C LEU A 311 2.22 13.76 -15.54
N SER A 312 3.13 13.84 -14.59
CA SER A 312 3.07 14.81 -13.48
C SER A 312 3.21 16.28 -13.90
N ASP A 313 3.97 16.52 -14.94
CA ASP A 313 4.25 17.85 -15.52
C ASP A 313 3.27 18.27 -16.62
N ASP A 314 2.30 17.41 -16.95
CA ASP A 314 1.32 17.70 -18.00
C ASP A 314 0.20 18.61 -17.47
N PRO A 315 0.11 19.86 -17.91
CA PRO A 315 -0.96 20.77 -17.50
C PRO A 315 -2.36 20.27 -17.93
N THR A 316 -2.42 19.29 -18.83
CA THR A 316 -3.68 18.67 -19.29
C THR A 316 -4.02 17.39 -18.54
N ALA A 317 -3.21 16.98 -17.57
CA ALA A 317 -3.38 15.72 -16.81
C ALA A 317 -4.80 15.54 -16.27
N SER A 318 -5.33 16.55 -15.55
CA SER A 318 -6.70 16.51 -15.00
C SER A 318 -7.78 16.33 -16.06
N ARG A 319 -7.64 16.96 -17.23
CA ARG A 319 -8.56 16.83 -18.36
C ARG A 319 -8.50 15.40 -18.94
N LYS A 320 -7.29 14.84 -19.09
CA LYS A 320 -7.10 13.47 -19.57
C LYS A 320 -7.71 12.44 -18.62
N ILE A 321 -7.55 12.64 -17.31
CA ILE A 321 -8.15 11.78 -16.27
C ILE A 321 -9.67 11.85 -16.34
N SER A 322 -10.26 13.06 -16.40
CA SER A 322 -11.71 13.23 -16.50
C SER A 322 -12.26 12.64 -17.79
N ALA A 323 -11.56 12.82 -18.92
CA ALA A 323 -11.95 12.21 -20.19
C ALA A 323 -11.88 10.68 -20.13
N PHE A 324 -10.82 10.13 -19.51
CA PHE A 324 -10.71 8.69 -19.30
C PHE A 324 -11.84 8.16 -18.39
N ALA A 325 -12.17 8.86 -17.31
CA ALA A 325 -13.23 8.45 -16.39
C ALA A 325 -14.62 8.33 -17.08
N GLY A 326 -14.91 9.22 -18.02
CA GLY A 326 -16.16 9.21 -18.80
C GLY A 326 -16.14 8.39 -20.10
N SER A 327 -15.04 7.68 -20.38
CA SER A 327 -14.85 6.90 -21.61
C SER A 327 -14.88 5.39 -21.36
N THR A 328 -14.82 4.62 -22.46
CA THR A 328 -14.60 3.17 -22.44
C THR A 328 -13.15 2.79 -22.76
N ALA A 329 -12.22 3.75 -22.80
CA ALA A 329 -10.80 3.51 -23.06
C ALA A 329 -10.24 2.45 -22.09
N ARG A 330 -9.46 1.52 -22.62
CA ARG A 330 -9.05 0.31 -21.93
C ARG A 330 -8.02 0.59 -20.83
N TRP A 331 -6.93 1.29 -21.16
CA TRP A 331 -5.79 1.48 -20.27
C TRP A 331 -5.45 2.95 -20.05
N MET A 332 -5.09 3.27 -18.83
CA MET A 332 -4.38 4.49 -18.44
C MET A 332 -3.02 4.10 -17.88
N VAL A 333 -1.96 4.83 -18.27
CA VAL A 333 -0.62 4.71 -17.68
C VAL A 333 -0.29 6.04 -17.03
N ALA A 334 0.09 6.03 -15.78
CA ALA A 334 0.33 7.26 -15.05
C ALA A 334 1.55 7.16 -14.14
N VAL A 335 2.26 8.27 -13.99
CA VAL A 335 3.37 8.42 -13.08
C VAL A 335 2.83 8.76 -11.68
N ARG A 336 3.62 8.57 -10.64
CA ARG A 336 3.38 8.76 -9.19
C ARG A 336 2.24 9.70 -8.77
N MET A 337 1.97 10.78 -9.51
CA MET A 337 0.92 11.76 -9.21
C MET A 337 -0.52 11.22 -9.20
N VAL A 338 -0.73 10.02 -9.73
CA VAL A 338 -2.05 9.37 -9.72
C VAL A 338 -2.41 8.87 -8.31
N SER A 339 -1.48 8.89 -7.38
CA SER A 339 -1.78 8.67 -5.98
C SER A 339 -2.77 9.71 -5.42
N GLU A 340 -2.85 10.92 -6.03
CA GLU A 340 -3.67 12.02 -5.54
C GLU A 340 -4.66 12.53 -6.60
N GLY A 341 -5.93 12.62 -6.24
CA GLY A 341 -6.95 13.29 -7.05
C GLY A 341 -7.54 12.54 -8.23
N VAL A 342 -7.12 11.30 -8.54
CA VAL A 342 -7.74 10.49 -9.59
C VAL A 342 -8.95 9.75 -9.06
N ASP A 343 -10.13 10.25 -9.38
CA ASP A 343 -11.40 9.57 -9.13
C ASP A 343 -11.91 8.93 -10.42
N VAL A 344 -11.55 7.67 -10.66
CA VAL A 344 -12.02 6.88 -11.81
C VAL A 344 -12.67 5.58 -11.30
N PRO A 345 -13.97 5.59 -10.96
CA PRO A 345 -14.64 4.44 -10.34
C PRO A 345 -14.63 3.16 -11.17
N ARG A 346 -14.45 3.27 -12.50
CA ARG A 346 -14.40 2.12 -13.42
C ARG A 346 -13.05 1.37 -13.45
N LEU A 347 -12.01 1.83 -12.72
CA LEU A 347 -10.73 1.11 -12.63
C LEU A 347 -10.93 -0.23 -11.92
N ALA A 348 -10.67 -1.33 -12.60
CA ALA A 348 -10.87 -2.69 -12.08
C ALA A 348 -9.58 -3.53 -12.08
N VAL A 349 -8.59 -3.17 -12.89
CA VAL A 349 -7.30 -3.86 -12.95
C VAL A 349 -6.17 -2.86 -12.76
N GLY A 350 -5.24 -3.16 -11.85
CA GLY A 350 -4.08 -2.34 -11.55
C GLY A 350 -2.78 -3.08 -11.77
N VAL A 351 -1.74 -2.38 -12.21
CA VAL A 351 -0.36 -2.90 -12.24
C VAL A 351 0.55 -1.95 -11.47
N TYR A 352 1.14 -2.45 -10.40
CA TYR A 352 2.09 -1.72 -9.57
C TYR A 352 3.49 -1.80 -10.21
N ALA A 353 3.76 -0.94 -11.19
CA ALA A 353 4.97 -0.92 -11.99
C ALA A 353 5.93 0.21 -11.57
N THR A 354 6.12 0.36 -10.25
CA THR A 354 7.02 1.35 -9.64
C THR A 354 7.83 0.71 -8.53
N SER A 355 8.99 1.26 -8.21
CA SER A 355 9.84 0.81 -7.11
C SER A 355 9.60 1.56 -5.78
N VAL A 356 8.52 2.32 -5.68
CA VAL A 356 8.13 2.97 -4.41
C VAL A 356 7.68 1.91 -3.42
N SER A 357 8.22 1.94 -2.20
CA SER A 357 8.02 0.92 -1.17
C SER A 357 7.44 1.45 0.13
N THR A 358 6.78 2.62 0.11
CA THR A 358 6.11 3.17 1.30
C THR A 358 4.69 2.63 1.47
N ALA A 359 4.30 2.36 2.72
CA ALA A 359 2.95 1.91 3.06
C ALA A 359 1.88 2.93 2.61
N LEU A 360 2.19 4.23 2.76
CA LEU A 360 1.31 5.32 2.34
C LEU A 360 1.03 5.28 0.84
N PHE A 361 2.08 5.23 0.01
CA PHE A 361 1.93 5.21 -1.46
C PHE A 361 1.20 3.94 -1.92
N PHE A 362 1.53 2.79 -1.34
CA PHE A 362 0.85 1.53 -1.64
C PHE A 362 -0.65 1.61 -1.33
N ALA A 363 -1.03 2.08 -0.14
CA ALA A 363 -2.41 2.24 0.26
C ALA A 363 -3.18 3.25 -0.62
N GLN A 364 -2.54 4.35 -1.02
CA GLN A 364 -3.10 5.31 -1.97
C GLN A 364 -3.30 4.71 -3.36
N ALA A 365 -2.31 3.97 -3.86
CA ALA A 365 -2.36 3.30 -5.15
C ALA A 365 -3.49 2.26 -5.19
N VAL A 366 -3.56 1.38 -4.19
CA VAL A 366 -4.63 0.37 -4.07
C VAL A 366 -5.99 1.02 -3.85
N GLY A 367 -6.05 2.11 -3.09
CA GLY A 367 -7.25 2.90 -2.84
C GLY A 367 -7.97 3.41 -4.10
N ARG A 368 -7.30 3.41 -5.28
CA ARG A 368 -7.92 3.74 -6.56
C ARG A 368 -8.84 2.63 -7.09
N PHE A 369 -8.61 1.40 -6.64
CA PHE A 369 -9.33 0.21 -7.10
C PHE A 369 -10.45 -0.24 -6.17
N VAL A 370 -10.56 0.30 -4.95
CA VAL A 370 -11.54 -0.14 -3.95
C VAL A 370 -12.97 0.39 -4.17
N ARG A 371 -13.19 1.28 -5.13
CA ARG A 371 -14.51 1.90 -5.34
C ARG A 371 -15.50 0.95 -5.94
N VAL A 372 -16.64 0.77 -5.28
CA VAL A 372 -17.74 -0.04 -5.77
C VAL A 372 -18.70 0.81 -6.63
N ARG A 373 -19.13 0.29 -7.77
CA ARG A 373 -20.20 0.85 -8.61
C ARG A 373 -21.46 0.00 -8.55
N GLN A 374 -21.28 -1.32 -8.46
CA GLN A 374 -22.36 -2.29 -8.31
C GLN A 374 -21.91 -3.43 -7.38
N ARG A 375 -22.91 -4.11 -6.82
CA ARG A 375 -22.66 -5.22 -5.90
C ARG A 375 -21.93 -6.38 -6.58
N GLY A 376 -21.00 -7.00 -5.87
CA GLY A 376 -20.22 -8.15 -6.36
C GLY A 376 -19.03 -7.76 -7.25
N GLU A 377 -18.73 -6.46 -7.45
CA GLU A 377 -17.51 -6.07 -8.15
C GLU A 377 -16.27 -6.46 -7.35
N THR A 378 -15.25 -6.97 -8.05
CA THR A 378 -13.89 -7.17 -7.52
C THR A 378 -12.89 -6.35 -8.32
N ALA A 379 -11.78 -6.00 -7.69
CA ALA A 379 -10.64 -5.44 -8.39
C ALA A 379 -9.45 -6.41 -8.34
N SER A 380 -8.52 -6.29 -9.27
CA SER A 380 -7.30 -7.10 -9.32
C SER A 380 -6.09 -6.18 -9.43
N VAL A 381 -5.10 -6.36 -8.55
CA VAL A 381 -3.87 -5.56 -8.57
C VAL A 381 -2.66 -6.49 -8.70
N PHE A 382 -1.90 -6.30 -9.78
CA PHE A 382 -0.70 -7.03 -10.07
C PHE A 382 0.48 -6.37 -9.36
N VAL A 383 1.20 -7.14 -8.54
CA VAL A 383 2.32 -6.64 -7.74
C VAL A 383 3.56 -7.50 -7.93
N PRO A 384 4.76 -6.94 -7.93
CA PRO A 384 5.98 -7.73 -7.86
C PRO A 384 6.08 -8.43 -6.50
N SER A 385 6.57 -9.68 -6.47
CA SER A 385 6.77 -10.50 -5.27
C SER A 385 7.92 -9.96 -4.41
N VAL A 386 7.83 -8.68 -4.01
CA VAL A 386 8.78 -8.04 -3.10
C VAL A 386 8.22 -8.12 -1.69
N PRO A 387 8.99 -8.62 -0.70
CA PRO A 387 8.49 -8.88 0.66
C PRO A 387 7.75 -7.71 1.31
N VAL A 388 8.22 -6.49 1.13
CA VAL A 388 7.59 -5.29 1.69
C VAL A 388 6.21 -5.04 1.08
N LEU A 389 6.02 -5.22 -0.23
CA LEU A 389 4.72 -5.03 -0.88
C LEU A 389 3.73 -6.14 -0.53
N LEU A 390 4.21 -7.39 -0.45
CA LEU A 390 3.39 -8.51 0.00
C LEU A 390 2.96 -8.33 1.46
N GLY A 391 3.82 -7.75 2.30
CA GLY A 391 3.48 -7.33 3.65
C GLY A 391 2.34 -6.31 3.67
N PHE A 392 2.43 -5.24 2.90
CA PHE A 392 1.36 -4.22 2.81
C PHE A 392 0.06 -4.78 2.24
N ALA A 393 0.12 -5.68 1.25
CA ALA A 393 -1.06 -6.36 0.72
C ALA A 393 -1.73 -7.23 1.79
N ALA A 394 -0.94 -8.03 2.52
CA ALA A 394 -1.43 -8.86 3.61
C ALA A 394 -2.03 -8.04 4.77
N GLU A 395 -1.46 -6.88 5.09
CA GLU A 395 -2.01 -5.98 6.11
C GLU A 395 -3.33 -5.38 5.69
N LEU A 396 -3.43 -4.91 4.45
CA LEU A 396 -4.67 -4.37 3.90
C LEU A 396 -5.77 -5.43 3.89
N GLU A 397 -5.43 -6.70 3.67
CA GLU A 397 -6.33 -7.83 3.81
C GLU A 397 -6.63 -8.20 5.27
N ALA A 398 -5.64 -8.09 6.18
CA ALA A 398 -5.82 -8.37 7.61
C ALA A 398 -6.65 -7.30 8.33
N GLU A 399 -6.70 -6.06 7.84
CA GLU A 399 -7.63 -5.02 8.32
C GLU A 399 -9.11 -5.44 8.17
N ARG A 400 -9.40 -6.48 7.38
CA ARG A 400 -10.72 -7.13 7.35
C ARG A 400 -11.04 -7.85 8.66
N ASP A 401 -10.05 -8.43 9.35
CA ASP A 401 -10.20 -9.35 10.48
C ASP A 401 -9.75 -8.77 11.84
N HIS A 402 -9.95 -7.50 12.11
CA HIS A 402 -9.82 -6.93 13.45
C HIS A 402 -8.65 -7.45 14.32
N VAL A 403 -7.40 -7.15 13.97
CA VAL A 403 -6.31 -7.01 14.97
C VAL A 403 -5.30 -5.98 14.46
N VAL A 404 -5.24 -4.83 15.12
CA VAL A 404 -4.17 -3.84 14.93
C VAL A 404 -2.88 -4.44 15.46
N ARG A 405 -2.06 -5.01 14.60
CA ARG A 405 -0.64 -5.25 14.89
C ARG A 405 0.14 -4.04 14.40
N ALA A 406 0.83 -3.39 15.33
CA ALA A 406 1.79 -2.35 15.01
C ALA A 406 2.89 -2.93 14.10
N LEU A 407 3.09 -2.30 12.95
CA LEU A 407 4.22 -2.57 12.07
C LEU A 407 5.52 -2.17 12.75
N GLU A 408 6.48 -3.07 12.80
CA GLU A 408 7.87 -2.70 13.02
C GLU A 408 8.33 -1.91 11.78
N ARG A 409 8.36 -0.59 11.90
CA ARG A 409 8.91 0.31 10.89
C ARG A 409 10.42 0.31 10.98
N ASP A 410 11.07 0.25 9.84
CA ASP A 410 12.49 0.51 9.74
C ASP A 410 12.72 2.02 9.51
N PRO A 411 13.10 2.80 10.54
CA PRO A 411 13.26 4.25 10.44
C PRO A 411 14.34 4.67 9.42
N GLU A 412 15.30 3.79 9.14
CA GLU A 412 16.36 4.06 8.17
C GLU A 412 15.84 4.01 6.73
N ALA A 413 14.91 3.09 6.43
CA ALA A 413 14.29 3.00 5.11
C ALA A 413 13.42 4.22 4.80
N GLU A 414 12.68 4.75 5.78
CA GLU A 414 11.88 5.97 5.65
C GLU A 414 12.77 7.22 5.47
N LEU A 415 13.91 7.28 6.19
CA LEU A 415 14.85 8.40 6.07
C LEU A 415 15.56 8.42 4.71
N GLU A 416 15.95 7.25 4.19
CA GLU A 416 16.54 7.12 2.85
C GLU A 416 15.56 7.50 1.74
N GLU A 417 14.28 7.17 1.89
CA GLU A 417 13.24 7.48 0.90
C GLU A 417 12.89 8.96 0.92
N ALA A 418 12.77 9.58 2.10
CA ALA A 418 12.62 11.02 2.24
C ALA A 418 13.84 11.81 1.67
N GLN A 419 15.05 11.23 1.73
CA GLN A 419 16.23 11.80 1.09
C GLN A 419 16.23 11.59 -0.43
N ARG A 420 15.65 10.49 -0.95
CA ARG A 420 15.47 10.25 -2.40
C ARG A 420 14.42 11.17 -3.01
N GLU A 421 13.35 11.48 -2.27
CA GLU A 421 12.31 12.43 -2.73
C GLU A 421 12.84 13.87 -2.86
N ARG A 422 13.89 14.23 -2.13
CA ARG A 422 14.55 15.55 -2.22
C ARG A 422 15.57 15.67 -3.35
N LYS A 423 15.90 14.57 -4.05
CA LYS A 423 16.86 14.59 -5.15
C LYS A 423 16.19 15.00 -6.44
N THR A 424 16.81 15.97 -7.12
CA THR A 424 16.38 16.49 -8.42
C THR A 424 16.47 15.44 -9.53
N PRO A 425 15.79 15.60 -10.69
CA PRO A 425 15.86 14.67 -11.82
C PRO A 425 17.29 14.33 -12.28
N ASP A 426 18.24 15.26 -12.14
CA ASP A 426 19.65 15.03 -12.49
C ASP A 426 20.35 14.00 -11.60
N ASP A 427 19.96 13.89 -10.33
CA ASP A 427 20.50 12.86 -9.44
C ASP A 427 20.00 11.46 -9.80
N PHE A 428 18.82 11.34 -10.44
CA PHE A 428 18.25 10.07 -10.88
C PHE A 428 19.01 9.49 -12.08
N GLU A 429 19.49 10.34 -13.01
CA GLU A 429 20.37 9.91 -14.11
C GLU A 429 21.73 9.39 -13.60
N LEU A 430 22.28 9.98 -12.55
CA LEU A 430 23.54 9.52 -11.96
C LEU A 430 23.41 8.16 -11.27
N PHE A 431 22.24 7.85 -10.69
CA PHE A 431 21.94 6.55 -10.06
C PHE A 431 21.53 5.48 -11.08
N GLY A 432 20.87 5.85 -12.19
CA GLY A 432 20.47 4.93 -13.27
C GLY A 432 21.64 4.24 -14.00
N ARG A 433 22.82 4.87 -14.02
CA ARG A 433 24.04 4.31 -14.62
C ARG A 433 24.78 3.28 -13.73
N ARG A 434 24.18 2.82 -12.64
CA ARG A 434 24.88 1.98 -11.63
C ARG A 434 24.76 0.48 -11.84
N PHE A 435 23.86 0.00 -12.67
CA PHE A 435 23.74 -1.41 -13.05
C PHE A 435 23.14 -1.53 -14.44
N GLU A 436 23.33 -2.67 -15.08
CA GLU A 436 22.76 -3.02 -16.39
C GLU A 436 21.84 -4.23 -16.22
N ALA A 437 20.55 -4.06 -16.52
CA ALA A 437 19.61 -5.16 -16.59
C ALA A 437 19.94 -6.05 -17.81
N LEU A 438 20.13 -7.35 -17.59
CA LEU A 438 20.48 -8.29 -18.65
C LEU A 438 19.30 -9.15 -19.08
N LYS A 439 18.58 -9.74 -18.11
CA LYS A 439 17.44 -10.60 -18.36
C LYS A 439 16.48 -10.60 -17.17
N ALA A 440 15.19 -10.71 -17.44
CA ALA A 440 14.15 -10.88 -16.44
C ALA A 440 13.11 -11.86 -16.96
N SER A 441 12.85 -12.96 -16.27
CA SER A 441 11.73 -13.86 -16.54
C SER A 441 10.56 -13.56 -15.59
N ALA A 442 9.34 -13.88 -16.01
CA ALA A 442 8.15 -13.71 -15.17
C ALA A 442 7.59 -15.08 -14.77
N THR A 443 7.29 -15.21 -13.51
CA THR A 443 6.64 -16.36 -12.90
C THR A 443 5.45 -15.87 -12.09
N PHE A 444 4.25 -16.38 -12.36
CA PHE A 444 3.12 -16.18 -11.46
C PHE A 444 3.44 -16.87 -10.13
N ASP A 445 3.41 -16.12 -9.04
CA ASP A 445 3.81 -16.62 -7.72
C ASP A 445 2.58 -17.10 -6.94
N ARG A 446 1.67 -16.18 -6.62
CA ARG A 446 0.48 -16.45 -5.81
C ARG A 446 -0.59 -15.37 -5.94
N VAL A 447 -1.79 -15.70 -5.44
CA VAL A 447 -2.87 -14.74 -5.19
C VAL A 447 -2.97 -14.52 -3.68
N LEU A 448 -3.03 -13.25 -3.26
CA LEU A 448 -3.39 -12.86 -1.89
C LEU A 448 -4.83 -12.39 -1.90
N PHE A 449 -5.66 -12.99 -1.09
CA PHE A 449 -7.06 -12.62 -0.93
C PHE A 449 -7.61 -13.16 0.41
N ASP A 450 -8.33 -12.32 1.15
CA ASP A 450 -9.04 -12.71 2.38
C ASP A 450 -8.12 -13.36 3.43
N GLY A 451 -6.92 -12.75 3.63
CA GLY A 451 -5.90 -13.29 4.53
C GLY A 451 -5.29 -14.64 4.12
N GLY A 452 -5.70 -15.18 2.96
CA GLY A 452 -5.19 -16.43 2.40
C GLY A 452 -4.22 -16.23 1.25
N GLU A 453 -3.33 -17.21 1.06
CA GLU A 453 -2.45 -17.30 -0.11
C GLU A 453 -2.91 -18.48 -0.97
N PHE A 454 -3.12 -18.24 -2.26
CA PHE A 454 -3.61 -19.24 -3.21
C PHE A 454 -2.70 -19.32 -4.43
N GLY A 455 -2.58 -20.52 -4.97
CA GLY A 455 -1.72 -20.79 -6.12
C GLY A 455 -0.35 -21.33 -5.71
N THR A 456 0.36 -21.77 -6.72
CA THR A 456 1.74 -22.25 -6.61
C THR A 456 2.51 -21.67 -7.78
N ALA A 457 3.77 -21.35 -7.59
CA ALA A 457 4.61 -20.73 -8.62
C ALA A 457 4.54 -21.50 -9.96
N THR A 458 4.15 -20.80 -11.02
CA THR A 458 4.03 -21.33 -12.39
C THR A 458 4.56 -20.29 -13.39
N GLU A 459 4.98 -20.75 -14.57
CA GLU A 459 5.45 -19.85 -15.63
C GLU A 459 4.33 -18.91 -16.07
N ALA A 460 4.66 -17.64 -16.29
CA ALA A 460 3.70 -16.66 -16.80
C ALA A 460 3.26 -17.05 -18.23
N GLY A 461 1.96 -17.09 -18.47
CA GLY A 461 1.34 -17.58 -19.70
C GLY A 461 0.92 -19.05 -19.64
N SER A 462 1.13 -19.74 -18.51
CA SER A 462 0.72 -21.15 -18.33
C SER A 462 -0.79 -21.30 -18.18
N PRO A 463 -1.36 -22.50 -18.46
CA PRO A 463 -2.77 -22.78 -18.20
C PRO A 463 -3.15 -22.63 -16.71
N GLU A 464 -2.22 -22.91 -15.82
CA GLU A 464 -2.41 -22.80 -14.37
C GLU A 464 -2.54 -21.33 -13.94
N GLU A 465 -1.80 -20.41 -14.56
CA GLU A 465 -2.00 -18.96 -14.36
C GLU A 465 -3.36 -18.52 -14.90
N GLU A 466 -3.75 -19.01 -16.08
CA GLU A 466 -5.02 -18.64 -16.73
C GLU A 466 -6.23 -18.96 -15.83
N ASP A 467 -6.16 -20.02 -15.05
CA ASP A 467 -7.19 -20.35 -14.06
C ASP A 467 -7.41 -19.22 -13.05
N TYR A 468 -6.35 -18.53 -12.61
CA TYR A 468 -6.45 -17.40 -11.68
C TYR A 468 -6.82 -16.08 -12.38
N LEU A 469 -6.38 -15.88 -13.61
CA LEU A 469 -6.75 -14.71 -14.42
C LEU A 469 -8.21 -14.78 -14.87
N GLY A 470 -8.75 -15.97 -15.11
CA GLY A 470 -10.12 -16.22 -15.55
C GLY A 470 -11.19 -16.13 -14.44
N LEU A 471 -10.92 -15.44 -13.31
CA LEU A 471 -11.94 -15.18 -12.30
C LEU A 471 -13.01 -14.22 -12.87
N PRO A 472 -14.33 -14.52 -12.72
CA PRO A 472 -15.38 -13.59 -13.10
C PRO A 472 -15.21 -12.21 -12.44
N GLY A 473 -15.54 -11.15 -13.17
CA GLY A 473 -15.42 -9.77 -12.68
C GLY A 473 -16.45 -9.37 -11.61
N LEU A 474 -17.52 -10.17 -11.49
CA LEU A 474 -18.61 -9.97 -10.52
C LEU A 474 -18.74 -11.21 -9.65
N LEU A 475 -18.18 -11.17 -8.45
CA LEU A 475 -18.24 -12.21 -7.43
C LEU A 475 -18.27 -11.57 -6.05
N ASP A 476 -19.17 -12.04 -5.18
CA ASP A 476 -19.11 -11.68 -3.76
C ASP A 476 -17.82 -12.26 -3.12
N PRO A 477 -17.26 -11.65 -2.05
CA PRO A 477 -15.99 -12.07 -1.43
C PRO A 477 -15.93 -13.56 -1.09
N ASP A 478 -17.01 -14.13 -0.54
CA ASP A 478 -17.09 -15.56 -0.19
C ASP A 478 -17.01 -16.46 -1.43
N GLN A 479 -17.58 -16.02 -2.53
CA GLN A 479 -17.51 -16.73 -3.82
C GLN A 479 -16.09 -16.71 -4.37
N VAL A 480 -15.38 -15.58 -4.25
CA VAL A 480 -13.96 -15.47 -4.64
C VAL A 480 -13.11 -16.45 -3.81
N SER A 481 -13.24 -16.43 -2.47
CA SER A 481 -12.49 -17.32 -1.57
C SER A 481 -12.77 -18.80 -1.89
N THR A 482 -14.04 -19.15 -2.13
CA THR A 482 -14.44 -20.53 -2.47
C THR A 482 -13.83 -20.96 -3.80
N LEU A 483 -13.86 -20.08 -4.80
CA LEU A 483 -13.34 -20.38 -6.14
C LEU A 483 -11.80 -20.49 -6.12
N LEU A 484 -11.11 -19.63 -5.40
CA LEU A 484 -9.65 -19.69 -5.23
C LEU A 484 -9.22 -20.99 -4.54
N ARG A 485 -9.90 -21.40 -3.46
CA ARG A 485 -9.64 -22.69 -2.78
C ARG A 485 -9.85 -23.88 -3.72
N LYS A 486 -10.92 -23.87 -4.51
CA LYS A 486 -11.21 -24.93 -5.49
C LYS A 486 -10.10 -25.03 -6.55
N ARG A 487 -9.64 -23.89 -7.10
CA ARG A 487 -8.57 -23.85 -8.10
C ARG A 487 -7.24 -24.34 -7.52
N GLN A 488 -6.89 -23.91 -6.32
CA GLN A 488 -5.70 -24.39 -5.62
C GLN A 488 -5.74 -25.90 -5.38
N ALA A 489 -6.86 -26.44 -4.94
CA ALA A 489 -7.02 -27.89 -4.74
C ALA A 489 -6.87 -28.67 -6.07
N ALA A 490 -7.44 -28.17 -7.16
CA ALA A 490 -7.30 -28.77 -8.48
C ALA A 490 -5.83 -28.74 -8.97
N GLN A 491 -5.14 -27.62 -8.79
CA GLN A 491 -3.73 -27.47 -9.16
C GLN A 491 -2.82 -28.42 -8.36
N LEU A 492 -3.05 -28.56 -7.05
CA LEU A 492 -2.30 -29.50 -6.21
C LEU A 492 -2.57 -30.96 -6.61
N ALA A 493 -3.82 -31.32 -6.95
CA ALA A 493 -4.17 -32.66 -7.43
C ALA A 493 -3.47 -32.98 -8.76
N THR A 494 -3.43 -32.05 -9.71
CA THR A 494 -2.74 -32.23 -11.00
C THR A 494 -1.23 -32.42 -10.81
N ARG A 495 -0.60 -31.63 -9.92
CA ARG A 495 0.83 -31.79 -9.61
C ARG A 495 1.14 -33.11 -8.90
N SER A 496 0.32 -33.57 -7.98
CA SER A 496 0.51 -34.85 -7.31
C SER A 496 0.37 -36.02 -8.29
N ALA A 497 -0.57 -35.95 -9.23
CA ALA A 497 -0.73 -36.92 -10.30
C ALA A 497 0.48 -36.94 -11.26
N ALA A 498 0.99 -35.77 -11.65
CA ALA A 498 2.19 -35.68 -12.48
C ALA A 498 3.45 -36.22 -11.79
N ALA A 499 3.61 -35.92 -10.48
CA ALA A 499 4.73 -36.46 -9.68
C ALA A 499 4.64 -37.98 -9.52
N GLY A 500 3.43 -38.54 -9.35
CA GLY A 500 3.20 -39.98 -9.29
C GLY A 500 3.51 -40.67 -10.64
N ALA A 501 3.12 -40.04 -11.75
CA ALA A 501 3.45 -40.54 -13.09
C ALA A 501 4.96 -40.51 -13.39
N ALA A 502 5.67 -39.45 -12.98
CA ALA A 502 7.12 -39.35 -13.13
C ALA A 502 7.87 -40.36 -12.27
N ALA A 503 7.38 -40.66 -11.06
CA ALA A 503 7.93 -41.70 -10.18
C ALA A 503 7.73 -43.12 -10.74
N SER A 504 6.61 -43.35 -11.44
CA SER A 504 6.35 -44.64 -12.10
C SER A 504 7.14 -44.83 -13.40
N ALA A 505 7.53 -43.73 -14.07
CA ALA A 505 8.34 -43.80 -15.30
C ALA A 505 9.85 -43.96 -15.04
N SER A 506 10.31 -43.79 -13.81
CA SER A 506 11.73 -43.91 -13.40
C SER A 506 12.07 -45.25 -12.72
N ALA A 507 11.16 -46.23 -12.68
CA ALA A 507 11.46 -47.56 -12.17
C ALA A 507 12.21 -48.37 -13.26
N PRO A 508 13.45 -48.88 -13.00
CA PRO A 508 14.14 -49.74 -13.96
C PRO A 508 13.46 -51.09 -14.03
N ASP A 509 13.20 -51.55 -15.27
CA ASP A 509 12.77 -52.93 -15.56
C ASP A 509 13.80 -53.93 -15.02
N SER A 510 13.49 -54.54 -13.89
CA SER A 510 14.15 -55.78 -13.46
C SER A 510 13.15 -56.93 -13.50
N ASN A 511 13.19 -57.63 -14.62
CA ASN A 511 12.58 -58.95 -14.78
C ASN A 511 13.27 -59.95 -13.84
N GLY A 512 12.54 -60.57 -12.92
CA GLY A 512 13.03 -61.62 -12.04
C GLY A 512 11.91 -62.25 -11.26
N SER A 513 11.36 -63.32 -11.84
CA SER A 513 10.42 -64.30 -11.27
C SER A 513 10.66 -64.63 -9.79
N ALA A 514 9.65 -64.67 -8.94
CA ALA A 514 9.15 -65.89 -8.24
C ALA A 514 8.17 -65.57 -7.08
N ALA A 515 7.03 -66.25 -7.15
CA ALA A 515 6.26 -66.91 -6.09
C ALA A 515 5.74 -66.13 -4.86
N ALA A 516 4.44 -66.06 -4.84
CA ALA A 516 3.48 -66.09 -3.75
C ALA A 516 3.98 -66.30 -2.30
N SER A 517 3.50 -65.41 -1.41
CA SER A 517 2.84 -65.86 -0.16
C SER A 517 2.10 -64.68 0.50
N ALA A 518 0.82 -64.84 0.67
CA ALA A 518 -0.04 -64.00 1.50
C ALA A 518 0.28 -64.25 2.99
N VAL A 519 0.49 -63.21 3.77
CA VAL A 519 0.26 -63.24 5.21
C VAL A 519 -0.29 -61.88 5.67
N THR A 520 -1.47 -61.96 6.20
CA THR A 520 -2.16 -60.98 7.04
C THR A 520 -1.43 -60.81 8.35
N ALA A 521 -1.13 -59.60 8.79
CA ALA A 521 -0.86 -59.32 10.21
C ALA A 521 -1.05 -57.86 10.56
N THR A 522 -2.11 -57.62 11.26
CA THR A 522 -2.33 -56.92 12.53
C THR A 522 -1.29 -55.87 12.96
N ALA A 523 -1.82 -54.70 13.25
CA ALA A 523 -1.17 -53.61 13.97
C ALA A 523 -0.57 -54.03 15.31
N THR A 524 0.65 -53.59 15.59
CA THR A 524 1.14 -53.46 16.96
C THR A 524 2.09 -52.24 17.04
N THR A 525 1.67 -51.31 17.86
CA THR A 525 2.41 -50.17 18.36
C THR A 525 3.69 -50.58 19.05
N THR A 526 4.82 -50.06 18.64
CA THR A 526 6.01 -50.00 19.50
C THR A 526 6.63 -48.60 19.39
N ALA A 527 6.55 -47.87 20.48
CA ALA A 527 7.24 -46.64 20.70
C ALA A 527 8.75 -46.88 20.81
N THR A 528 9.53 -46.22 19.99
CA THR A 528 10.96 -46.03 20.24
C THR A 528 11.24 -44.54 20.31
N ALA A 529 11.66 -44.12 21.48
CA ALA A 529 12.08 -42.79 21.81
C ALA A 529 13.29 -42.39 20.97
N THR A 530 13.13 -41.37 20.13
CA THR A 530 14.24 -40.62 19.57
C THR A 530 14.07 -39.14 19.98
N ALA A 531 15.14 -38.61 20.55
CA ALA A 531 15.27 -37.30 21.18
C ALA A 531 14.45 -36.19 20.52
N ALA A 532 13.60 -35.55 21.30
CA ALA A 532 12.91 -34.31 20.98
C ALA A 532 13.93 -33.18 20.77
N THR A 533 14.26 -32.88 19.53
CA THR A 533 14.78 -31.54 19.16
C THR A 533 13.59 -30.59 19.26
N ALA A 534 13.54 -29.85 20.38
CA ALA A 534 12.60 -28.75 20.57
C ALA A 534 12.75 -27.79 19.40
N THR A 535 11.73 -27.66 18.58
CA THR A 535 11.63 -26.64 17.55
C THR A 535 11.57 -25.28 18.24
N VAL A 536 12.71 -24.58 18.24
CA VAL A 536 12.82 -23.22 18.76
C VAL A 536 11.87 -22.33 17.95
N SER A 537 10.97 -21.61 18.63
CA SER A 537 9.99 -20.78 17.95
C SER A 537 10.70 -19.67 17.14
N ARG A 538 10.09 -19.19 16.05
CA ARG A 538 10.62 -18.08 15.23
C ARG A 538 10.93 -16.85 16.08
N GLU A 539 10.13 -16.56 17.09
CA GLU A 539 10.30 -15.44 18.01
C GLU A 539 11.57 -15.59 18.89
N GLN A 540 11.84 -16.80 19.39
CA GLN A 540 13.05 -17.06 20.14
C GLN A 540 14.31 -16.89 19.29
N LEU A 541 14.24 -17.28 18.02
CA LEU A 541 15.36 -17.13 17.09
C LEU A 541 15.61 -15.68 16.71
N ALA A 542 14.56 -14.87 16.55
CA ALA A 542 14.64 -13.43 16.33
C ALA A 542 15.21 -12.71 17.57
N GLY A 543 14.78 -13.08 18.77
CA GLY A 543 15.31 -12.56 20.04
C GLY A 543 16.81 -12.79 20.18
N LEU A 544 17.29 -14.01 19.89
CA LEU A 544 18.72 -14.34 19.95
C LEU A 544 19.55 -13.57 18.91
N ARG A 545 19.00 -13.34 17.71
CA ARG A 545 19.66 -12.52 16.68
C ARG A 545 19.77 -11.05 17.09
N LYS A 546 18.72 -10.49 17.69
CA LYS A 546 18.71 -9.12 18.23
C LYS A 546 19.73 -8.94 19.34
N GLU A 547 19.82 -9.91 20.26
CA GLU A 547 20.80 -9.92 21.34
C GLU A 547 22.24 -9.97 20.81
N LEU A 548 22.54 -10.85 19.86
CA LEU A 548 23.85 -10.95 19.24
C LEU A 548 24.25 -9.65 18.54
N ASN A 549 23.34 -9.05 17.77
CA ASN A 549 23.59 -7.78 17.07
C ASN A 549 23.83 -6.62 18.06
N GLY A 550 23.12 -6.57 19.17
CA GLY A 550 23.37 -5.59 20.24
C GLY A 550 24.76 -5.72 20.86
N LEU A 551 25.19 -6.96 21.12
CA LEU A 551 26.54 -7.23 21.64
C LEU A 551 27.63 -6.91 20.62
N VAL A 552 27.42 -7.20 19.33
CA VAL A 552 28.34 -6.83 18.25
C VAL A 552 28.43 -5.32 18.11
N GLY A 553 27.32 -4.59 18.23
CA GLY A 553 27.31 -3.12 18.25
C GLY A 553 28.14 -2.55 19.41
N ALA A 554 27.92 -3.05 20.62
CA ALA A 554 28.70 -2.64 21.80
C ALA A 554 30.19 -2.94 21.66
N TRP A 555 30.54 -4.09 21.08
CA TRP A 555 31.92 -4.49 20.81
C TRP A 555 32.54 -3.64 19.71
N SER A 556 31.83 -3.32 18.66
CA SER A 556 32.24 -2.40 17.58
C SER A 556 32.61 -1.02 18.14
N HIS A 557 31.73 -0.44 18.97
CA HIS A 557 32.00 0.83 19.65
C HIS A 557 33.28 0.80 20.52
N ARG A 558 33.53 -0.30 21.20
CA ARG A 558 34.68 -0.47 22.08
C ARG A 558 35.98 -0.68 21.32
N THR A 559 35.95 -1.40 20.19
CA THR A 559 37.17 -1.81 19.45
C THR A 559 37.42 -1.01 18.19
N GLY A 560 36.46 -0.23 17.69
CA GLY A 560 36.52 0.46 16.41
C GLY A 560 36.44 -0.45 15.19
N GLN A 561 36.16 -1.75 15.36
CA GLN A 561 36.05 -2.72 14.26
C GLN A 561 34.69 -2.65 13.63
N PRO A 562 34.58 -2.74 12.28
CA PRO A 562 33.28 -2.82 11.60
C PRO A 562 32.48 -4.08 11.99
N HIS A 563 31.15 -3.97 12.10
CA HIS A 563 30.24 -5.07 12.46
C HIS A 563 30.46 -6.35 11.64
N GLY A 564 30.68 -6.20 10.31
CA GLY A 564 30.93 -7.33 9.41
C GLY A 564 32.19 -8.13 9.75
N VAL A 565 33.25 -7.45 10.23
CA VAL A 565 34.51 -8.10 10.67
C VAL A 565 34.25 -8.91 11.92
N ILE A 566 33.55 -8.33 12.90
CA ILE A 566 33.22 -8.99 14.16
C ILE A 566 32.36 -10.24 13.94
N HIS A 567 31.33 -10.15 13.10
CA HIS A 567 30.51 -11.31 12.73
C HIS A 567 31.32 -12.40 12.03
N ASN A 568 32.30 -12.02 11.20
CA ASN A 568 33.18 -12.99 10.54
C ASN A 568 34.14 -13.66 11.51
N GLU A 569 34.73 -12.91 12.47
CA GLU A 569 35.53 -13.46 13.54
C GLU A 569 34.74 -14.42 14.43
N LEU A 570 33.52 -14.07 14.80
CA LEU A 570 32.61 -14.94 15.56
C LEU A 570 32.26 -16.23 14.77
N ARG A 571 32.09 -16.12 13.46
CA ARG A 571 31.84 -17.27 12.60
C ARG A 571 33.07 -18.17 12.50
N GLN A 572 34.24 -17.62 12.40
CA GLN A 572 35.51 -18.38 12.41
C GLN A 572 35.73 -19.07 13.76
N ALA A 573 35.42 -18.40 14.86
CA ALA A 573 35.64 -18.91 16.22
C ALA A 573 34.63 -19.99 16.66
N CYS A 574 33.38 -19.88 16.22
CA CYS A 574 32.26 -20.77 16.63
C CYS A 574 31.80 -21.71 15.52
N GLY A 575 32.25 -21.51 14.27
CA GLY A 575 31.79 -22.26 13.10
C GLY A 575 30.38 -21.90 12.64
N GLY A 576 29.87 -22.63 11.64
CA GLY A 576 28.53 -22.54 11.14
C GLY A 576 28.30 -21.52 10.03
N PRO A 577 27.08 -21.44 9.48
CA PRO A 577 26.72 -20.57 8.36
C PRO A 577 26.64 -19.10 8.78
N ALA A 578 26.36 -18.20 7.84
CA ALA A 578 26.07 -16.79 8.10
C ALA A 578 24.87 -16.63 9.06
N LEU A 579 24.80 -15.50 9.78
CA LEU A 579 23.79 -15.26 10.83
C LEU A 579 22.33 -15.53 10.40
N PRO A 580 21.89 -15.21 9.18
CA PRO A 580 20.53 -15.51 8.73
C PRO A 580 20.18 -17.00 8.66
N GLN A 581 21.20 -17.87 8.47
CA GLN A 581 21.06 -19.32 8.34
C GLN A 581 21.48 -20.07 9.60
N ALA A 582 21.98 -19.36 10.62
CA ALA A 582 22.48 -19.98 11.85
C ALA A 582 21.31 -20.50 12.73
N SER A 583 21.49 -21.70 13.29
CA SER A 583 20.56 -22.28 14.27
C SER A 583 20.62 -21.51 15.61
N ALA A 584 19.59 -21.70 16.46
CA ALA A 584 19.54 -21.07 17.77
C ALA A 584 20.75 -21.42 18.64
N GLU A 585 21.24 -22.65 18.57
CA GLU A 585 22.43 -23.09 19.30
C GLU A 585 23.71 -22.39 18.80
N GLN A 586 23.85 -22.23 17.48
CA GLN A 586 24.98 -21.51 16.88
C GLN A 586 24.97 -20.02 17.24
N ILE A 587 23.78 -19.40 17.31
CA ILE A 587 23.67 -18.00 17.72
C ILE A 587 24.01 -17.84 19.20
N LYS A 588 23.54 -18.72 20.08
CA LYS A 588 23.92 -18.73 21.49
C LYS A 588 25.42 -18.90 21.69
N ALA A 589 26.04 -19.82 20.97
CA ALA A 589 27.50 -20.02 21.04
C ALA A 589 28.26 -18.73 20.64
N ARG A 590 27.77 -17.96 19.66
CA ARG A 590 28.36 -16.68 19.26
C ARG A 590 28.12 -15.58 20.30
N ILE A 591 26.96 -15.56 20.96
CA ILE A 591 26.67 -14.67 22.09
C ILE A 591 27.63 -14.94 23.23
N ASP A 592 27.84 -16.19 23.61
CA ASP A 592 28.75 -16.56 24.69
C ASP A 592 30.20 -16.21 24.33
N LYS A 593 30.59 -16.39 23.08
CA LYS A 593 31.92 -16.08 22.59
C LYS A 593 32.24 -14.58 22.66
N ILE A 594 31.32 -13.72 22.23
CA ILE A 594 31.52 -12.26 22.31
C ILE A 594 31.52 -11.77 23.76
N ARG A 595 30.74 -12.38 24.66
CA ARG A 595 30.76 -12.13 26.08
C ARG A 595 32.11 -12.55 26.69
N GLN A 596 32.66 -13.70 26.28
CA GLN A 596 33.99 -14.15 26.68
C GLN A 596 35.07 -13.17 26.24
N TRP A 597 35.00 -12.65 24.99
CA TRP A 597 35.95 -11.60 24.54
C TRP A 597 35.84 -10.32 25.38
N ALA A 598 34.64 -9.95 25.78
CA ALA A 598 34.40 -8.77 26.59
C ALA A 598 35.05 -8.89 28.01
N LEU A 599 35.14 -10.10 28.54
CA LEU A 599 35.74 -10.41 29.84
C LEU A 599 37.26 -10.62 29.76
N SER A 600 37.79 -11.15 28.65
CA SER A 600 39.20 -11.54 28.52
C SER A 600 40.12 -10.42 28.03
N ARG A 601 39.57 -9.32 27.49
CA ARG A 601 40.34 -8.12 27.09
C ARG A 601 40.00 -6.95 28.03
N ARG A 602 40.50 -7.01 29.25
CA ARG A 602 40.66 -5.85 30.15
C ARG A 602 41.99 -5.17 29.92
#